data_a6ccd93fb6339674c4c009bc0e5b9d06
#
_entry.id   a6ccd93fb6339674c4c009bc0e5b9d06
#
_cell.length_a   1.000
_cell.length_b   1.000
_cell.length_c   1.000
_cell.angle_alpha   90.00
_cell.angle_beta   90.00
_cell.angle_gamma   90.00
#
_symmetry.space_group_name_H-M   'P 1'
#
loop_
_entity.id
_entity.type
_entity.pdbx_description
1 polymer ?
#
loop_
_entity_poly.entity_id
_entity_poly.type
_entity_poly.pdbx_seq_one_letter_code
_entity_poly.pdbx_strand_id
1 'polypeptide(L)'
;MNVIICLDQNNGMLFNNRRQSRDRIVRKNILEYINGAKLYMDEYSFKQFSEDKADNIVVCDNFSNAEDSDFCFVEKQHINTEQINKLIVYRWDKIYPADVNFGMNKIKLNLTETLEFQGYSHEKIVREIYE
;
A
#
# COMPACT_ATOMS: atom_id res chain seq x y z
N MET A 1 -9.54 7.95 -6.06
CA MET A 1 -8.75 6.72 -6.27
C MET A 1 -8.60 5.97 -4.95
N ASN A 2 -8.51 4.66 -5.04
CA ASN A 2 -8.28 3.81 -3.87
C ASN A 2 -6.80 3.46 -3.81
N VAL A 3 -6.13 3.85 -2.74
CA VAL A 3 -4.68 3.74 -2.60
C VAL A 3 -4.33 2.76 -1.49
N ILE A 4 -3.38 1.88 -1.76
CA ILE A 4 -2.81 0.94 -0.79
C ILE A 4 -1.34 1.30 -0.61
N ILE A 5 -0.91 1.50 0.63
CA ILE A 5 0.48 1.83 0.97
C ILE A 5 0.94 1.04 2.19
N CYS A 6 2.25 0.85 2.28
CA CYS A 6 2.90 0.31 3.47
C CYS A 6 3.70 1.41 4.15
N LEU A 7 3.48 1.62 5.44
CA LEU A 7 4.14 2.65 6.22
C LEU A 7 4.68 2.07 7.52
N ASP A 8 5.78 2.63 8.03
CA ASP A 8 6.22 2.32 9.39
C ASP A 8 5.45 3.16 10.42
N GLN A 9 5.85 3.09 11.69
CA GLN A 9 5.17 3.79 12.78
C GLN A 9 5.31 5.31 12.72
N ASN A 10 6.25 5.83 11.93
CA ASN A 10 6.47 7.26 11.70
C ASN A 10 6.02 7.72 10.31
N ASN A 11 5.15 6.96 9.65
CA ASN A 11 4.69 7.23 8.29
C ASN A 11 5.81 7.20 7.24
N GLY A 12 6.91 6.51 7.54
CA GLY A 12 8.00 6.32 6.58
C GLY A 12 7.58 5.40 5.45
N MET A 13 7.97 5.72 4.22
CA MET A 13 7.67 4.95 3.01
C MET A 13 8.90 4.33 2.39
N LEU A 14 9.94 5.14 2.20
CA LEU A 14 11.13 4.76 1.42
C LEU A 14 12.40 5.18 2.16
N PHE A 15 13.46 4.44 1.90
CA PHE A 15 14.81 4.80 2.28
C PHE A 15 15.76 4.47 1.13
N ASN A 16 16.58 5.41 0.70
CA ASN A 16 17.50 5.27 -0.45
C ASN A 16 16.76 4.76 -1.70
N ASN A 17 15.58 5.32 -1.95
CA ASN A 17 14.73 4.99 -3.08
C ASN A 17 14.30 3.51 -3.11
N ARG A 18 14.19 2.89 -1.94
CA ARG A 18 13.75 1.49 -1.78
C ARG A 18 12.68 1.40 -0.70
N ARG A 19 11.79 0.37 -0.82
CA ARG A 19 10.84 0.08 0.23
C ARG A 19 11.56 -0.27 1.54
N GLN A 20 10.95 0.06 2.65
CA GLN A 20 11.52 -0.22 3.97
C GLN A 20 11.48 -1.71 4.31
N SER A 21 10.41 -2.39 3.91
CA SER A 21 10.23 -3.80 4.19
C SER A 21 9.23 -4.42 3.22
N ARG A 22 9.06 -5.73 3.29
CA ARG A 22 8.06 -6.48 2.54
C ARG A 22 7.64 -7.69 3.33
N ASP A 23 6.44 -8.22 3.03
CA ASP A 23 5.93 -9.39 3.74
C ASP A 23 4.90 -10.09 2.85
N ARG A 24 5.08 -11.41 2.65
CA ARG A 24 4.18 -12.18 1.79
C ARG A 24 2.75 -12.25 2.33
N ILE A 25 2.57 -12.19 3.66
CA ILE A 25 1.25 -12.20 4.26
C ILE A 25 0.53 -10.87 4.02
N VAL A 26 1.27 -9.75 4.02
CA VAL A 26 0.71 -8.45 3.63
C VAL A 26 0.22 -8.51 2.19
N ARG A 27 1.03 -9.01 1.25
CA ARG A 27 0.60 -9.14 -0.15
C ARG A 27 -0.63 -10.03 -0.28
N LYS A 28 -0.67 -11.14 0.43
CA LYS A 28 -1.83 -12.04 0.44
C LYS A 28 -3.08 -11.31 0.96
N ASN A 29 -2.94 -10.56 2.05
CA ASN A 29 -4.05 -9.80 2.60
C ASN A 29 -4.55 -8.74 1.63
N ILE A 30 -3.64 -8.04 0.92
CA ILE A 30 -4.02 -7.08 -0.12
C ILE A 30 -4.87 -7.75 -1.19
N LEU A 31 -4.41 -8.86 -1.74
CA LEU A 31 -5.11 -9.55 -2.82
C LEU A 31 -6.47 -10.09 -2.36
N GLU A 32 -6.56 -10.59 -1.14
CA GLU A 32 -7.83 -11.03 -0.57
C GLU A 32 -8.79 -9.86 -0.35
N TYR A 33 -8.28 -8.74 0.17
CA TYR A 33 -9.10 -7.57 0.45
C TYR A 33 -9.74 -7.00 -0.81
N ILE A 34 -8.97 -6.87 -1.90
CA ILE A 34 -9.49 -6.30 -3.14
C ILE A 34 -10.36 -7.29 -3.92
N ASN A 35 -10.32 -8.56 -3.59
CA ASN A 35 -11.22 -9.62 -4.08
C ASN A 35 -11.38 -9.61 -5.61
N GLY A 36 -10.26 -9.65 -6.33
CA GLY A 36 -10.24 -9.73 -7.79
C GLY A 36 -10.31 -8.40 -8.52
N ALA A 37 -10.48 -7.27 -7.82
CA ALA A 37 -10.42 -5.96 -8.44
C ALA A 37 -9.02 -5.72 -9.03
N LYS A 38 -8.92 -4.84 -10.02
CA LYS A 38 -7.63 -4.51 -10.62
C LYS A 38 -6.72 -3.80 -9.62
N LEU A 39 -5.46 -4.19 -9.61
CA LEU A 39 -4.42 -3.61 -8.76
C LEU A 39 -3.34 -3.02 -9.66
N TYR A 40 -3.29 -1.69 -9.72
CA TYR A 40 -2.30 -0.96 -10.50
C TYR A 40 -1.03 -0.80 -9.68
N MET A 41 0.12 -0.99 -10.31
CA MET A 41 1.42 -0.75 -9.71
C MET A 41 2.48 -0.58 -10.79
N ASP A 42 3.63 -0.01 -10.43
CA ASP A 42 4.73 0.09 -11.36
C ASP A 42 5.56 -1.22 -11.41
N GLU A 43 6.55 -1.26 -12.28
CA GLU A 43 7.43 -2.42 -12.46
C GLU A 43 8.20 -2.75 -11.18
N TYR A 44 8.65 -1.74 -10.44
CA TYR A 44 9.36 -1.93 -9.20
C TYR A 44 8.50 -2.69 -8.18
N SER A 45 7.26 -2.26 -8.00
CA SER A 45 6.31 -2.91 -7.07
C SER A 45 5.92 -4.30 -7.56
N PHE A 46 5.75 -4.47 -8.87
CA PHE A 46 5.37 -5.75 -9.45
C PHE A 46 6.39 -6.85 -9.14
N LYS A 47 7.67 -6.52 -9.06
CA LYS A 47 8.70 -7.50 -8.76
C LYS A 47 8.46 -8.23 -7.43
N GLN A 48 7.92 -7.54 -6.42
CA GLN A 48 7.60 -8.24 -5.16
C GLN A 48 6.32 -9.08 -5.25
N PHE A 49 5.38 -8.71 -6.13
CA PHE A 49 4.13 -9.45 -6.31
C PHE A 49 4.24 -10.61 -7.30
N SER A 50 5.35 -10.73 -8.03
CA SER A 50 5.48 -11.70 -9.13
C SER A 50 5.32 -13.15 -8.66
N GLU A 51 5.72 -13.48 -7.45
CA GLU A 51 5.58 -14.83 -6.91
C GLU A 51 4.15 -15.21 -6.52
N ASP A 52 3.27 -14.22 -6.37
CA ASP A 52 1.88 -14.44 -5.93
C ASP A 52 0.97 -14.90 -7.07
N LYS A 53 1.43 -14.83 -8.31
CA LYS A 53 0.74 -15.30 -9.52
C LYS A 53 -0.69 -14.76 -9.64
N ALA A 54 -0.91 -13.50 -9.22
CA ALA A 54 -2.20 -12.84 -9.35
C ALA A 54 -2.44 -12.42 -10.80
N ASP A 55 -3.66 -12.58 -11.28
CA ASP A 55 -4.04 -12.27 -12.67
C ASP A 55 -4.72 -10.90 -12.82
N ASN A 56 -4.86 -10.17 -11.73
CA ASN A 56 -5.56 -8.87 -11.69
C ASN A 56 -4.61 -7.67 -11.51
N ILE A 57 -3.31 -7.86 -11.69
CA ILE A 57 -2.31 -6.79 -11.58
C ILE A 57 -2.13 -6.11 -12.93
N VAL A 58 -2.19 -4.77 -12.92
CA VAL A 58 -1.92 -3.93 -14.10
C VAL A 58 -0.64 -3.16 -13.84
N VAL A 59 0.40 -3.45 -14.63
CA VAL A 59 1.70 -2.80 -14.47
C VAL A 59 1.74 -1.56 -15.37
N CYS A 60 1.90 -0.37 -14.76
CA CYS A 60 2.04 0.88 -15.50
C CYS A 60 2.69 1.95 -14.61
N ASP A 61 3.30 2.95 -15.25
CA ASP A 61 4.04 4.00 -14.53
C ASP A 61 3.14 5.04 -13.87
N ASN A 62 1.93 5.21 -14.39
CA ASN A 62 0.94 6.13 -13.82
C ASN A 62 -0.41 5.43 -13.69
N PHE A 63 -1.29 6.03 -12.90
CA PHE A 63 -2.57 5.41 -12.57
C PHE A 63 -3.77 6.18 -13.13
N SER A 64 -3.54 6.96 -14.19
CA SER A 64 -4.60 7.80 -14.79
C SER A 64 -5.77 6.99 -15.36
N ASN A 65 -5.55 5.74 -15.72
CA ASN A 65 -6.60 4.87 -16.26
C ASN A 65 -7.33 4.05 -15.18
N ALA A 66 -6.92 4.16 -13.91
CA ALA A 66 -7.60 3.46 -12.84
C ALA A 66 -8.99 4.06 -12.60
N GLU A 67 -9.98 3.20 -12.47
CA GLU A 67 -11.37 3.56 -12.24
C GLU A 67 -11.69 3.53 -10.74
N ASP A 68 -12.90 3.95 -10.36
CA ASP A 68 -13.31 4.05 -8.94
C ASP A 68 -13.32 2.70 -8.22
N SER A 69 -13.50 1.60 -8.95
CA SER A 69 -13.48 0.25 -8.39
C SER A 69 -12.08 -0.38 -8.35
N ASP A 70 -11.08 0.29 -8.94
CA ASP A 70 -9.72 -0.22 -9.01
C ASP A 70 -8.90 0.26 -7.81
N PHE A 71 -7.78 -0.42 -7.56
CA PHE A 71 -6.85 -0.09 -6.48
C PHE A 71 -5.47 0.21 -7.06
N CYS A 72 -4.73 1.08 -6.37
CA CYS A 72 -3.37 1.47 -6.76
C CYS A 72 -2.44 1.17 -5.59
N PHE A 73 -1.47 0.29 -5.79
CA PHE A 73 -0.42 0.02 -4.82
C PHE A 73 0.72 1.01 -5.06
N VAL A 74 0.96 1.87 -4.08
CA VAL A 74 1.87 3.02 -4.22
C VAL A 74 3.11 2.80 -3.36
N GLU A 75 4.29 2.85 -3.98
CA GLU A 75 5.56 2.85 -3.27
C GLU A 75 6.41 4.08 -3.60
N LYS A 76 6.60 4.38 -4.88
CA LYS A 76 7.47 5.48 -5.34
C LYS A 76 6.73 6.60 -6.04
N GLN A 77 5.47 6.37 -6.42
CA GLN A 77 4.68 7.35 -7.15
C GLN A 77 4.28 8.51 -6.25
N HIS A 78 4.31 9.71 -6.82
CA HIS A 78 3.72 10.87 -6.16
C HIS A 78 2.21 10.87 -6.39
N ILE A 79 1.44 10.86 -5.31
CA ILE A 79 -0.03 10.85 -5.37
C ILE A 79 -0.56 12.14 -4.77
N ASN A 80 -1.49 12.78 -5.50
CA ASN A 80 -2.23 13.91 -4.96
C ASN A 80 -3.20 13.39 -3.89
N THR A 81 -2.95 13.74 -2.63
CA THR A 81 -3.73 13.24 -1.50
C THR A 81 -5.20 13.65 -1.57
N GLU A 82 -5.52 14.75 -2.26
CA GLU A 82 -6.91 15.19 -2.42
C GLU A 82 -7.73 14.29 -3.33
N GLN A 83 -7.08 13.47 -4.16
CA GLN A 83 -7.74 12.54 -5.07
C GLN A 83 -7.97 11.16 -4.45
N ILE A 84 -7.52 10.95 -3.23
CA ILE A 84 -7.68 9.66 -2.54
C ILE A 84 -9.08 9.61 -1.92
N ASN A 85 -9.89 8.64 -2.34
CA ASN A 85 -11.22 8.39 -1.79
C ASN A 85 -11.20 7.33 -0.69
N LYS A 86 -10.29 6.37 -0.80
CA LYS A 86 -10.06 5.33 0.19
C LYS A 86 -8.57 5.09 0.29
N LEU A 87 -8.06 5.06 1.51
CA LEU A 87 -6.66 4.79 1.80
C LEU A 87 -6.55 3.56 2.69
N ILE A 88 -5.84 2.56 2.22
CA ILE A 88 -5.58 1.33 2.97
C ILE A 88 -4.10 1.35 3.33
N VAL A 89 -3.79 1.40 4.63
CA VAL A 89 -2.43 1.46 5.15
C VAL A 89 -2.10 0.15 5.83
N TYR A 90 -0.99 -0.45 5.44
CA TYR A 90 -0.40 -1.58 6.15
C TYR A 90 0.77 -1.06 6.96
N ARG A 91 0.68 -1.15 8.28
CA ARG A 91 1.70 -0.63 9.19
C ARG A 91 2.67 -1.72 9.60
N TRP A 92 3.96 -1.47 9.36
CA TRP A 92 5.02 -2.28 9.95
C TRP A 92 5.07 -2.05 11.46
N ASP A 93 5.44 -3.05 12.22
CA ASP A 93 5.51 -3.00 13.69
C ASP A 93 6.77 -2.32 14.22
N LYS A 94 7.50 -1.61 13.38
CA LYS A 94 8.79 -0.99 13.69
C LYS A 94 8.88 0.40 13.08
N ILE A 95 9.91 1.12 13.52
CA ILE A 95 10.37 2.35 12.87
C ILE A 95 11.63 1.98 12.11
N TYR A 96 11.63 2.23 10.80
CA TYR A 96 12.76 2.00 9.93
C TYR A 96 13.41 3.32 9.52
N PRO A 97 14.67 3.31 9.07
CA PRO A 97 15.21 4.50 8.42
C PRO A 97 14.33 4.92 7.25
N ALA A 98 14.09 6.22 7.12
CA ALA A 98 13.26 6.78 6.06
C ALA A 98 13.78 8.14 5.64
N ASP A 99 13.82 8.38 4.35
CA ASP A 99 14.07 9.71 3.77
C ASP A 99 12.86 10.21 2.98
N VAL A 100 11.83 9.39 2.83
CA VAL A 100 10.54 9.79 2.27
C VAL A 100 9.44 9.30 3.21
N ASN A 101 8.62 10.24 3.67
CA ASN A 101 7.46 9.97 4.51
C ASN A 101 6.17 10.29 3.76
N PHE A 102 5.11 9.55 4.08
CA PHE A 102 3.79 9.85 3.53
C PHE A 102 3.12 10.95 4.36
N GLY A 103 2.51 11.92 3.68
CA GLY A 103 1.85 13.03 4.34
C GLY A 103 0.48 12.67 4.93
N MET A 104 0.45 11.84 5.96
CA MET A 104 -0.81 11.42 6.61
C MET A 104 -1.62 12.60 7.13
N ASN A 105 -0.95 13.69 7.54
CA ASN A 105 -1.63 14.91 8.01
C ASN A 105 -2.43 15.63 6.91
N LYS A 106 -2.19 15.30 5.65
CA LYS A 106 -2.93 15.85 4.51
C LYS A 106 -4.16 15.03 4.15
N ILE A 107 -4.31 13.86 4.73
CA ILE A 107 -5.46 12.98 4.47
C ILE A 107 -6.65 13.49 5.28
N LYS A 108 -7.75 13.76 4.57
CA LYS A 108 -9.00 14.27 5.18
C LYS A 108 -10.07 13.19 5.25
N LEU A 109 -9.63 11.94 5.38
CA LEU A 109 -10.50 10.79 5.53
C LEU A 109 -10.50 10.33 6.98
N ASN A 110 -11.53 9.60 7.37
CA ASN A 110 -11.67 9.09 8.72
C ASN A 110 -11.23 7.63 8.79
N LEU A 111 -10.57 7.26 9.89
CA LEU A 111 -10.25 5.87 10.15
C LEU A 111 -11.55 5.11 10.42
N THR A 112 -11.88 4.13 9.58
CA THR A 112 -13.13 3.37 9.66
C THR A 112 -12.93 1.93 10.09
N GLU A 113 -11.73 1.38 9.95
CA GLU A 113 -11.46 -0.01 10.30
C GLU A 113 -9.98 -0.21 10.62
N THR A 114 -9.70 -1.06 11.59
CA THR A 114 -8.36 -1.58 11.85
C THR A 114 -8.43 -3.09 11.96
N LEU A 115 -7.40 -3.77 11.44
CA LEU A 115 -7.24 -5.22 11.55
C LEU A 115 -5.79 -5.51 11.90
N GLU A 116 -5.57 -6.21 12.99
CA GLU A 116 -4.25 -6.66 13.39
C GLU A 116 -4.06 -8.12 13.03
N PHE A 117 -2.90 -8.45 12.45
CA PHE A 117 -2.58 -9.84 12.12
C PHE A 117 -1.07 -10.06 12.17
N GLN A 118 -0.68 -11.33 12.23
CA GLN A 118 0.73 -11.71 12.19
C GLN A 118 1.18 -11.81 10.73
N GLY A 119 2.31 -11.16 10.40
CA GLY A 119 2.96 -11.29 9.10
C GLY A 119 3.80 -12.56 9.01
N TYR A 120 4.44 -12.75 7.85
CA TYR A 120 5.39 -13.83 7.66
C TYR A 120 6.72 -13.56 8.40
N SER A 121 7.28 -12.37 8.18
CA SER A 121 8.55 -11.93 8.78
C SER A 121 8.38 -10.81 9.80
N HIS A 122 7.16 -10.44 10.12
CA HIS A 122 6.81 -9.40 11.09
C HIS A 122 5.83 -9.98 12.09
N GLU A 123 6.09 -9.76 13.37
CA GLU A 123 5.23 -10.29 14.43
C GLU A 123 3.83 -9.71 14.39
N LYS A 124 3.72 -8.44 13.98
CA LYS A 124 2.46 -7.71 13.99
C LYS A 124 2.38 -6.76 12.80
N ILE A 125 1.28 -6.86 12.08
CA ILE A 125 0.90 -5.92 11.02
C ILE A 125 -0.46 -5.35 11.39
N VAL A 126 -0.67 -4.06 11.16
CA VAL A 126 -1.97 -3.44 11.34
C VAL A 126 -2.42 -2.87 9.99
N ARG A 127 -3.58 -3.31 9.51
CA ARG A 127 -4.22 -2.70 8.35
C ARG A 127 -5.21 -1.65 8.83
N GLU A 128 -5.02 -0.43 8.37
CA GLU A 128 -5.91 0.71 8.65
C GLU A 128 -6.63 1.11 7.38
N ILE A 129 -7.94 1.33 7.47
CA ILE A 129 -8.74 1.80 6.34
C ILE A 129 -9.29 3.17 6.67
N TYR A 130 -9.06 4.12 5.77
CA TYR A 130 -9.53 5.51 5.86
C TYR A 130 -10.50 5.78 4.70
N GLU A 131 -11.68 6.30 5.04
CA GLU A 131 -12.73 6.63 4.07
C GLU A 131 -13.37 7.99 4.31
#